data_655ecc07ac9c3c11f6146db6dc86ef32
#
_entry.id   655ecc07ac9c3c11f6146db6dc86ef32
#
_cell.length_a   1.000
_cell.length_b   1.000
_cell.length_c   1.000
_cell.angle_alpha   90.00
_cell.angle_beta   90.00
_cell.angle_gamma   90.00
#
_symmetry.space_group_name_H-M   'P 1'
#
loop_
_entity.id
_entity.type
_entity.pdbx_description
1 polymer ?
#
loop_
_entity_poly.entity_id
_entity_poly.type
_entity_poly.pdbx_seq_one_letter_code
_entity_poly.pdbx_strand_id
1 'polypeptide(L)'
;MNNTGYSRFLQEQWPQQQPLVARYMLAGEQVWLKRAGPRHGMWRYRLLGAAAGVLRLPVLRPVPNLGGRSAIATELRRLRTLGALGLRVPQVLAACDDAFLMRDLGTPGRPTPSLGDEIEAAVAAGPTAVLALWRLGLQTLDAVHGHQQCLSQAFARNLVRCPDGA
;
A
#
# COMPACT_ATOMS: atom_id res chain seq x y z
N MET A 1 1.93 22.44 6.48
CA MET A 1 0.58 22.81 5.93
C MET A 1 -0.47 22.34 6.94
N ASN A 2 -1.54 23.13 7.20
CA ASN A 2 -2.58 22.72 8.14
C ASN A 2 -3.46 21.63 7.49
N ASN A 3 -4.19 20.88 8.31
CA ASN A 3 -5.10 19.82 7.86
C ASN A 3 -6.11 20.30 6.79
N THR A 4 -6.56 21.55 6.87
CA THR A 4 -7.45 22.20 5.89
C THR A 4 -6.81 22.33 4.50
N GLY A 5 -5.50 22.60 4.42
CA GLY A 5 -4.80 22.74 3.14
C GLY A 5 -4.67 21.40 2.39
N TYR A 6 -4.39 20.30 3.11
CA TYR A 6 -4.35 18.96 2.52
C TYR A 6 -5.72 18.50 2.02
N SER A 7 -6.78 18.78 2.81
CA SER A 7 -8.14 18.42 2.43
C SER A 7 -8.61 19.16 1.18
N ARG A 8 -8.30 20.47 1.09
CA ARG A 8 -8.62 21.28 -0.09
C ARG A 8 -7.89 20.78 -1.33
N PHE A 9 -6.58 20.56 -1.22
CA PHE A 9 -5.79 19.99 -2.32
C PHE A 9 -6.34 18.65 -2.77
N LEU A 10 -6.66 17.76 -1.84
CA LEU A 10 -7.25 16.45 -2.16
C LEU A 10 -8.52 16.63 -2.99
N GLN A 11 -9.47 17.47 -2.53
CA GLN A 11 -10.75 17.70 -3.22
C GLN A 11 -10.58 18.27 -4.62
N GLU A 12 -9.61 19.14 -4.83
CA GLU A 12 -9.34 19.76 -6.12
C GLU A 12 -8.65 18.80 -7.10
N GLN A 13 -7.75 17.96 -6.62
CA GLN A 13 -6.88 17.13 -7.47
C GLN A 13 -7.42 15.75 -7.79
N TRP A 14 -8.07 15.05 -6.84
CA TRP A 14 -8.46 13.66 -7.07
C TRP A 14 -9.40 13.46 -8.27
N PRO A 15 -10.35 14.38 -8.60
CA PRO A 15 -11.23 14.18 -9.74
C PRO A 15 -10.52 14.31 -11.08
N GLN A 16 -9.42 15.08 -11.13
CA GLN A 16 -8.65 15.37 -12.35
C GLN A 16 -7.51 14.38 -12.56
N GLN A 17 -7.11 13.65 -11.50
CA GLN A 17 -6.01 12.72 -11.57
C GLN A 17 -6.35 11.52 -12.46
N GLN A 18 -5.56 11.26 -13.49
CA GLN A 18 -5.73 10.11 -14.38
C GLN A 18 -5.20 8.80 -13.76
N PRO A 19 -3.94 8.70 -13.28
CA PRO A 19 -3.42 7.48 -12.68
C PRO A 19 -4.08 7.21 -11.32
N LEU A 20 -4.16 5.93 -10.92
CA LEU A 20 -4.72 5.55 -9.61
C LEU A 20 -3.89 6.06 -8.44
N VAL A 21 -2.60 6.23 -8.65
CA VAL A 21 -1.66 6.76 -7.66
C VAL A 21 -0.77 7.78 -8.37
N ALA A 22 -0.64 8.96 -7.79
CA ALA A 22 0.25 10.01 -8.29
C ALA A 22 0.98 10.71 -7.15
N ARG A 23 2.15 11.22 -7.47
CA ARG A 23 3.02 11.92 -6.54
C ARG A 23 2.94 13.42 -6.77
N TYR A 24 2.90 14.17 -5.68
CA TYR A 24 2.84 15.64 -5.70
C TYR A 24 3.82 16.23 -4.70
N MET A 25 4.19 17.47 -4.94
CA MET A 25 4.95 18.28 -3.98
C MET A 25 4.03 19.32 -3.37
N LEU A 26 3.87 19.32 -2.05
CA LEU A 26 3.02 20.25 -1.30
C LEU A 26 3.82 20.89 -0.19
N ALA A 27 4.00 22.21 -0.26
CA ALA A 27 4.72 22.98 0.76
C ALA A 27 6.11 22.39 1.11
N GLY A 28 6.83 21.88 0.11
CA GLY A 28 8.15 21.26 0.29
C GLY A 28 8.11 19.79 0.76
N GLU A 29 6.94 19.23 1.00
CA GLU A 29 6.77 17.81 1.32
C GLU A 29 6.33 17.00 0.11
N GLN A 30 6.86 15.81 -0.04
CA GLN A 30 6.43 14.85 -1.03
C GLN A 30 5.24 14.05 -0.49
N VAL A 31 4.17 13.98 -1.27
CA VAL A 31 2.93 13.30 -0.92
C VAL A 31 2.44 12.42 -2.06
N TRP A 32 1.69 11.39 -1.71
CA TRP A 32 1.05 10.50 -2.66
C TRP A 32 -0.46 10.66 -2.56
N LEU A 33 -1.11 10.90 -3.70
CA LEU A 33 -2.56 10.87 -3.83
C LEU A 33 -2.97 9.55 -4.46
N LYS A 34 -3.76 8.78 -3.75
CA LYS A 34 -4.34 7.53 -4.21
C LYS A 34 -5.85 7.70 -4.37
N ARG A 35 -6.36 7.38 -5.55
CA ARG A 35 -7.79 7.41 -5.88
C ARG A 35 -8.36 6.01 -6.01
N ALA A 36 -9.67 5.90 -5.84
CA ALA A 36 -10.41 4.67 -6.04
C ALA A 36 -10.26 4.18 -7.50
N GLY A 37 -9.92 2.92 -7.64
CA GLY A 37 -9.95 2.23 -8.91
C GLY A 37 -11.38 1.81 -9.32
N PRO A 38 -11.55 1.19 -10.48
CA PRO A 38 -12.84 0.65 -10.90
C PRO A 38 -13.35 -0.41 -9.91
N ARG A 39 -14.67 -0.51 -9.80
CA ARG A 39 -15.30 -1.57 -9.00
C ARG A 39 -15.22 -2.89 -9.76
N HIS A 40 -14.86 -3.93 -9.04
CA HIS A 40 -14.82 -5.29 -9.57
C HIS A 40 -16.03 -6.09 -9.12
N GLY A 41 -16.64 -6.86 -10.03
CA GLY A 41 -17.80 -7.69 -9.73
C GLY A 41 -17.45 -8.86 -8.80
N MET A 42 -18.38 -9.20 -7.89
CA MET A 42 -18.23 -10.30 -6.93
C MET A 42 -18.27 -11.70 -7.56
N TRP A 43 -18.79 -11.86 -8.80
CA TRP A 43 -19.07 -13.16 -9.38
C TRP A 43 -17.82 -14.05 -9.52
N ARG A 44 -16.68 -13.45 -9.88
CA ARG A 44 -15.39 -14.18 -9.98
C ARG A 44 -14.94 -14.73 -8.62
N TYR A 45 -15.09 -13.92 -7.57
CA TYR A 45 -14.75 -14.33 -6.21
C TYR A 45 -15.69 -15.44 -5.70
N ARG A 46 -16.96 -15.40 -6.06
CA ARG A 46 -17.93 -16.45 -5.72
C ARG A 46 -17.59 -17.76 -6.43
N LEU A 47 -17.26 -17.74 -7.72
CA LEU A 47 -16.84 -18.93 -8.48
C LEU A 47 -15.56 -19.54 -7.89
N LEU A 48 -14.53 -18.73 -7.65
CA LEU A 48 -13.28 -19.20 -7.05
C LEU A 48 -13.49 -19.72 -5.63
N GLY A 49 -14.34 -19.06 -4.85
CA GLY A 49 -14.71 -19.52 -3.51
C GLY A 49 -15.45 -20.84 -3.52
N ALA A 50 -16.37 -21.04 -4.46
CA ALA A 50 -17.06 -22.32 -4.65
C ALA A 50 -16.09 -23.43 -5.06
N ALA A 51 -15.20 -23.16 -6.03
CA ALA A 51 -14.15 -24.11 -6.44
C ALA A 51 -13.23 -24.50 -5.27
N ALA A 52 -12.77 -23.52 -4.49
CA ALA A 52 -11.96 -23.76 -3.30
C ALA A 52 -12.72 -24.60 -2.24
N GLY A 53 -14.03 -24.41 -2.12
CA GLY A 53 -14.91 -25.19 -1.25
C GLY A 53 -15.03 -26.64 -1.71
N VAL A 54 -15.27 -26.86 -3.00
CA VAL A 54 -15.35 -28.21 -3.61
C VAL A 54 -14.02 -28.95 -3.45
N LEU A 55 -12.91 -28.26 -3.69
CA LEU A 55 -11.57 -28.83 -3.56
C LEU A 55 -11.12 -28.98 -2.09
N ARG A 56 -11.91 -28.50 -1.12
CA ARG A 56 -11.55 -28.49 0.32
C ARG A 56 -10.20 -27.82 0.62
N LEU A 57 -9.82 -26.81 -0.17
CA LEU A 57 -8.57 -26.07 -0.04
C LEU A 57 -8.85 -24.63 0.46
N PRO A 58 -8.96 -24.41 1.78
CA PRO A 58 -9.27 -23.09 2.35
C PRO A 58 -8.26 -22.00 1.95
N VAL A 59 -7.01 -22.42 1.72
CA VAL A 59 -5.90 -21.53 1.29
C VAL A 59 -6.16 -20.88 -0.08
N LEU A 60 -6.97 -21.52 -0.93
CA LEU A 60 -7.33 -21.00 -2.24
C LEU A 60 -8.57 -20.08 -2.23
N ARG A 61 -9.17 -19.85 -1.06
CA ARG A 61 -10.29 -18.90 -0.96
C ARG A 61 -9.81 -17.50 -1.28
N PRO A 62 -10.38 -16.86 -2.32
CA PRO A 62 -9.95 -15.53 -2.70
C PRO A 62 -10.36 -14.51 -1.64
N VAL A 63 -9.46 -13.58 -1.34
CA VAL A 63 -9.78 -12.39 -0.55
C VAL A 63 -10.40 -11.37 -1.50
N PRO A 64 -11.69 -11.02 -1.36
CA PRO A 64 -12.34 -10.11 -2.28
C PRO A 64 -11.74 -8.71 -2.22
N ASN A 65 -11.26 -8.21 -3.34
CA ASN A 65 -10.94 -6.81 -3.53
C ASN A 65 -11.97 -6.20 -4.48
N LEU A 66 -12.97 -5.54 -3.93
CA LEU A 66 -14.09 -5.00 -4.69
C LEU A 66 -13.74 -3.73 -5.46
N GLY A 67 -12.55 -3.17 -5.24
CA GLY A 67 -12.20 -1.88 -5.82
C GLY A 67 -13.06 -0.72 -5.28
N GLY A 68 -13.05 0.40 -5.98
CA GLY A 68 -13.88 1.55 -5.65
C GLY A 68 -13.66 2.09 -4.23
N ARG A 69 -14.68 2.75 -3.68
CA ARG A 69 -14.67 3.35 -2.33
C ARG A 69 -14.35 2.35 -1.22
N SER A 70 -14.83 1.11 -1.36
CA SER A 70 -14.58 0.08 -0.34
C SER A 70 -13.10 -0.29 -0.22
N ALA A 71 -12.34 -0.26 -1.32
CA ALA A 71 -10.90 -0.47 -1.29
C ALA A 71 -10.19 0.69 -0.58
N ILE A 72 -10.57 1.95 -0.87
CA ILE A 72 -10.06 3.14 -0.18
C ILE A 72 -10.33 3.06 1.33
N ALA A 73 -11.58 2.80 1.72
CA ALA A 73 -11.95 2.69 3.13
C ALA A 73 -11.18 1.57 3.85
N THR A 74 -10.98 0.42 3.19
CA THR A 74 -10.22 -0.70 3.74
C THR A 74 -8.75 -0.33 3.92
N GLU A 75 -8.14 0.31 2.94
CA GLU A 75 -6.75 0.72 3.01
C GLU A 75 -6.51 1.78 4.09
N LEU A 76 -7.38 2.80 4.17
CA LEU A 76 -7.32 3.81 5.22
C LEU A 76 -7.42 3.19 6.62
N ARG A 77 -8.36 2.25 6.82
CA ARG A 77 -8.49 1.54 8.09
C ARG A 77 -7.21 0.76 8.41
N ARG A 78 -6.63 0.06 7.42
CA ARG A 78 -5.38 -0.70 7.60
C ARG A 78 -4.21 0.19 7.96
N LEU A 79 -3.98 1.29 7.25
CA LEU A 79 -2.93 2.25 7.57
C LEU A 79 -3.07 2.77 9.00
N ARG A 80 -4.28 3.14 9.42
CA ARG A 80 -4.54 3.60 10.79
C ARG A 80 -4.29 2.52 11.83
N THR A 81 -4.76 1.29 11.59
CA THR A 81 -4.55 0.16 12.50
C THR A 81 -3.06 -0.16 12.66
N LEU A 82 -2.34 -0.29 11.56
CA LEU A 82 -0.91 -0.60 11.60
C LEU A 82 -0.10 0.52 12.25
N GLY A 83 -0.41 1.78 11.95
CA GLY A 83 0.22 2.93 12.60
C GLY A 83 -0.06 3.02 14.11
N ALA A 84 -1.29 2.68 14.55
CA ALA A 84 -1.65 2.63 15.97
C ALA A 84 -0.91 1.50 16.73
N LEU A 85 -0.48 0.46 16.04
CA LEU A 85 0.37 -0.62 16.58
C LEU A 85 1.87 -0.28 16.57
N GLY A 86 2.24 0.95 16.20
CA GLY A 86 3.64 1.38 16.13
C GLY A 86 4.38 0.92 14.88
N LEU A 87 3.69 0.26 13.94
CA LEU A 87 4.29 -0.12 12.66
C LEU A 87 4.44 1.10 11.76
N ARG A 88 5.56 1.15 11.05
CA ARG A 88 5.87 2.26 10.15
C ARG A 88 5.04 2.17 8.88
N VAL A 89 4.11 3.09 8.73
CA VAL A 89 3.24 3.21 7.57
C VAL A 89 3.12 4.67 7.13
N PRO A 90 2.76 4.93 5.86
CA PRO A 90 2.51 6.29 5.40
C PRO A 90 1.45 6.99 6.25
N GLN A 91 1.75 8.20 6.72
CA GLN A 91 0.79 9.02 7.44
C GLN A 91 -0.29 9.50 6.49
N VAL A 92 -1.56 9.25 6.83
CA VAL A 92 -2.70 9.80 6.10
C VAL A 92 -2.86 11.28 6.47
N LEU A 93 -2.79 12.16 5.48
CA LEU A 93 -2.87 13.62 5.62
C LEU A 93 -4.27 14.15 5.40
N ALA A 94 -5.01 13.57 4.44
CA ALA A 94 -6.41 13.87 4.16
C ALA A 94 -7.07 12.66 3.50
N ALA A 95 -8.39 12.53 3.64
CA ALA A 95 -9.15 11.46 3.01
C ALA A 95 -10.57 11.91 2.68
N CYS A 96 -11.12 11.35 1.60
CA CYS A 96 -12.53 11.36 1.25
C CYS A 96 -12.94 9.93 0.84
N ASP A 97 -14.19 9.74 0.43
CA ASP A 97 -14.69 8.40 0.06
C ASP A 97 -13.97 7.79 -1.13
N ASP A 98 -13.53 8.62 -2.07
CA ASP A 98 -12.98 8.18 -3.35
C ASP A 98 -11.45 8.28 -3.45
N ALA A 99 -10.79 8.93 -2.47
CA ALA A 99 -9.34 9.15 -2.52
C ALA A 99 -8.77 9.47 -1.13
N PHE A 100 -7.45 9.33 -1.00
CA PHE A 100 -6.73 9.85 0.15
C PHE A 100 -5.34 10.33 -0.24
N LEU A 101 -4.83 11.24 0.59
CA LEU A 101 -3.50 11.80 0.51
C LEU A 101 -2.65 11.22 1.65
N MET A 102 -1.47 10.75 1.35
CA MET A 102 -0.54 10.23 2.35
C MET A 102 0.85 10.84 2.15
N ARG A 103 1.60 10.95 3.25
CA ARG A 103 2.98 11.42 3.23
C ARG A 103 3.89 10.36 2.64
N ASP A 104 4.87 10.78 1.84
CA ASP A 104 5.96 9.90 1.40
C ASP A 104 6.81 9.47 2.60
N LEU A 105 7.30 8.24 2.58
CA LEU A 105 8.19 7.70 3.62
C LEU A 105 9.68 8.01 3.34
N GLY A 106 9.97 8.54 2.18
CA GLY A 106 11.33 8.90 1.76
C GLY A 106 11.79 10.29 2.22
N THR A 107 12.97 10.63 1.79
CA THR A 107 13.54 11.97 1.95
C THR A 107 13.01 12.90 0.87
N PRO A 108 12.70 14.16 1.18
CA PRO A 108 12.29 15.14 0.17
C PRO A 108 13.26 15.19 -1.01
N GLY A 109 12.74 15.16 -2.23
CA GLY A 109 13.52 15.19 -3.46
C GLY A 109 14.15 13.86 -3.89
N ARG A 110 14.07 12.80 -3.08
CA ARG A 110 14.47 11.44 -3.47
C ARG A 110 13.26 10.52 -3.51
N PRO A 111 12.94 9.92 -4.66
CA PRO A 111 11.90 8.90 -4.70
C PRO A 111 12.33 7.70 -3.86
N THR A 112 11.42 7.20 -3.04
CA THR A 112 11.66 5.97 -2.27
C THR A 112 11.31 4.79 -3.18
N PRO A 113 12.28 3.97 -3.60
CA PRO A 113 11.99 2.79 -4.39
C PRO A 113 11.20 1.80 -3.55
N SER A 114 10.35 1.02 -4.18
CA SER A 114 9.76 -0.13 -3.52
C SER A 114 10.81 -1.23 -3.33
N LEU A 115 10.58 -2.13 -2.39
CA LEU A 115 11.43 -3.31 -2.22
C LEU A 115 11.47 -4.16 -3.50
N GLY A 116 10.40 -4.13 -4.32
CA GLY A 116 10.35 -4.76 -5.63
C GLY A 116 11.38 -4.15 -6.59
N ASP A 117 11.41 -2.83 -6.71
CA ASP A 117 12.37 -2.13 -7.57
C ASP A 117 13.83 -2.38 -7.11
N GLU A 118 14.06 -2.41 -5.79
CA GLU A 118 15.39 -2.72 -5.24
C GLU A 118 15.81 -4.17 -5.53
N ILE A 119 14.88 -5.14 -5.45
CA ILE A 119 15.13 -6.54 -5.79
C ILE A 119 15.47 -6.66 -7.28
N GLU A 120 14.72 -6.01 -8.17
CA GLU A 120 15.01 -5.99 -9.61
C GLU A 120 16.40 -5.42 -9.89
N ALA A 121 16.75 -4.31 -9.27
CA ALA A 121 18.07 -3.71 -9.40
C ALA A 121 19.19 -4.61 -8.87
N ALA A 122 18.92 -5.38 -7.81
CA ALA A 122 19.90 -6.28 -7.20
C ALA A 122 20.18 -7.56 -8.01
N VAL A 123 19.34 -7.90 -8.99
CA VAL A 123 19.54 -9.10 -9.83
C VAL A 123 20.91 -9.09 -10.51
N ALA A 124 21.36 -7.93 -10.98
CA ALA A 124 22.69 -7.79 -11.60
C ALA A 124 23.84 -8.02 -10.62
N ALA A 125 23.64 -7.81 -9.32
CA ALA A 125 24.62 -8.04 -8.27
C ALA A 125 24.65 -9.51 -7.76
N GLY A 126 23.70 -10.32 -8.19
CA GLY A 126 23.64 -11.74 -7.95
C GLY A 126 22.70 -12.19 -6.80
N PRO A 127 22.59 -13.52 -6.60
CA PRO A 127 21.58 -14.10 -5.70
C PRO A 127 21.69 -13.66 -4.25
N THR A 128 22.90 -13.44 -3.75
CA THR A 128 23.14 -13.01 -2.36
C THR A 128 22.51 -11.66 -2.06
N ALA A 129 22.62 -10.69 -3.00
CA ALA A 129 22.03 -9.38 -2.87
C ALA A 129 20.48 -9.45 -2.87
N VAL A 130 19.91 -10.25 -3.76
CA VAL A 130 18.47 -10.49 -3.82
C VAL A 130 17.96 -11.12 -2.52
N LEU A 131 18.66 -12.16 -2.01
CA LEU A 131 18.27 -12.83 -0.76
C LEU A 131 18.36 -11.91 0.46
N ALA A 132 19.32 -10.98 0.49
CA ALA A 132 19.41 -9.99 1.56
C ALA A 132 18.16 -9.09 1.61
N LEU A 133 17.71 -8.59 0.47
CA LEU A 133 16.49 -7.78 0.36
C LEU A 133 15.23 -8.58 0.70
N TRP A 134 15.14 -9.83 0.26
CA TRP A 134 14.05 -10.72 0.63
C TRP A 134 13.94 -10.91 2.15
N ARG A 135 15.06 -11.08 2.83
CA ARG A 135 15.09 -11.21 4.30
C ARG A 135 14.54 -9.97 5.00
N LEU A 136 14.83 -8.76 4.50
CA LEU A 136 14.24 -7.52 5.03
C LEU A 136 12.72 -7.52 4.86
N GLY A 137 12.22 -7.94 3.70
CA GLY A 137 10.77 -8.08 3.48
C GLY A 137 10.13 -9.06 4.45
N LEU A 138 10.75 -10.22 4.70
CA LEU A 138 10.26 -11.21 5.66
C LEU A 138 10.26 -10.67 7.09
N GLN A 139 11.30 -9.95 7.52
CA GLN A 139 11.34 -9.31 8.85
C GLN A 139 10.18 -8.32 9.04
N THR A 140 9.85 -7.54 7.99
CA THR A 140 8.69 -6.65 8.02
C THR A 140 7.37 -7.42 8.18
N LEU A 141 7.22 -8.56 7.49
CA LEU A 141 6.05 -9.43 7.64
C LEU A 141 5.98 -10.04 9.03
N ASP A 142 7.08 -10.50 9.58
CA ASP A 142 7.16 -11.07 10.93
C ASP A 142 6.76 -10.02 11.99
N ALA A 143 7.19 -8.77 11.83
CA ALA A 143 6.77 -7.68 12.70
C ALA A 143 5.24 -7.47 12.65
N VAL A 144 4.64 -7.50 11.45
CA VAL A 144 3.18 -7.40 11.29
C VAL A 144 2.46 -8.59 11.92
N HIS A 145 2.97 -9.81 11.71
CA HIS A 145 2.42 -11.04 12.29
C HIS A 145 2.56 -11.08 13.82
N GLY A 146 3.64 -10.55 14.37
CA GLY A 146 3.83 -10.41 15.81
C GLY A 146 2.73 -9.58 16.49
N HIS A 147 2.11 -8.66 15.77
CA HIS A 147 0.91 -7.93 16.19
C HIS A 147 -0.41 -8.62 15.84
N GLN A 148 -0.39 -9.91 15.49
CA GLN A 148 -1.56 -10.69 15.07
C GLN A 148 -2.30 -10.05 13.87
N GLN A 149 -1.57 -9.34 13.01
CA GLN A 149 -2.08 -8.75 11.79
C GLN A 149 -1.59 -9.52 10.57
N CYS A 150 -2.35 -9.47 9.47
CA CYS A 150 -1.96 -10.05 8.18
C CYS A 150 -2.04 -8.98 7.10
N LEU A 151 -1.09 -8.99 6.17
CA LEU A 151 -1.15 -8.17 4.97
C LEU A 151 -1.77 -8.99 3.84
N SER A 152 -2.96 -8.59 3.38
CA SER A 152 -3.67 -9.28 2.30
C SER A 152 -2.98 -9.16 0.93
N GLN A 153 -2.07 -8.20 0.79
CA GLN A 153 -1.27 -7.96 -0.42
C GLN A 153 0.19 -7.70 -0.05
N ALA A 154 0.84 -8.71 0.53
CA ALA A 154 2.25 -8.67 0.93
C ALA A 154 3.18 -8.80 -0.29
N PHE A 155 3.01 -7.92 -1.28
CA PHE A 155 3.92 -7.85 -2.44
C PHE A 155 5.09 -6.92 -2.14
N ALA A 156 6.27 -7.26 -2.63
CA ALA A 156 7.48 -6.44 -2.47
C ALA A 156 7.29 -4.99 -2.97
N ARG A 157 6.47 -4.77 -4.01
CA ARG A 157 6.11 -3.43 -4.50
C ARG A 157 5.31 -2.57 -3.50
N ASN A 158 4.75 -3.18 -2.46
CA ASN A 158 3.98 -2.49 -1.41
C ASN A 158 4.81 -2.25 -0.13
N LEU A 159 6.05 -2.69 -0.13
CA LEU A 159 7.02 -2.46 0.93
C LEU A 159 8.04 -1.44 0.44
N VAL A 160 8.47 -0.55 1.32
CA VAL A 160 9.50 0.43 1.03
C VAL A 160 10.53 0.42 2.16
N ARG A 161 11.80 0.55 1.80
CA ARG A 161 12.86 0.70 2.78
C ARG A 161 13.08 2.19 3.05
N CYS A 162 12.86 2.57 4.30
CA CYS A 162 13.05 3.96 4.69
C CYS A 162 14.54 4.35 4.75
N PRO A 163 14.90 5.64 4.52
CA PRO A 163 16.28 6.09 4.47
C PRO A 163 17.09 5.88 5.75
N ASP A 164 16.40 5.75 6.90
CA ASP A 164 17.00 5.45 8.20
C ASP A 164 17.20 3.95 8.48
N GLY A 165 16.97 3.10 7.48
CA GLY A 165 17.21 1.67 7.56
C GLY A 165 16.13 0.86 8.28
N ALA A 166 15.02 1.51 8.65
CA ALA A 166 13.90 0.86 9.33
C ALA A 166 12.83 0.39 8.34
#